data_51c225c3be69e9bea52c0c58ac7cefbe
#
_entry.id   51c225c3be69e9bea52c0c58ac7cefbe
#
_cell.length_a   1.000
_cell.length_b   1.000
_cell.length_c   1.000
_cell.angle_alpha   90.00
_cell.angle_beta   90.00
_cell.angle_gamma   90.00
#
_symmetry.space_group_name_H-M   'P 1'
#
loop_
_entity.id
_entity.type
_entity.pdbx_description
1 polymer ?
#
loop_
_entity_poly.entity_id
_entity_poly.type
_entity_poly.pdbx_seq_one_letter_code
_entity_poly.pdbx_strand_id
1 'polypeptide(L)'
;HSLDRRQRQMCIRDRALGLKMKVLAYDPFLTEEKALELKVKKTEFDDLLTSSDIITLHVPMTDQTENIINEDSLKKCKDGVRIVNCARGGLVDEKALKRNIENGKVSGAAIDVFEVEPATESIFFGMDEVICTPHLGASTLEAQENVALQVADQMSDFLITGAVTNAINMPSISASAV
;
A
#
# COMPACT_ATOMS: atom_id res chain seq x y z
N HIS A 1 -6.22 -5.29 -10.40
CA HIS A 1 -5.62 -5.05 -9.05
C HIS A 1 -4.16 -4.52 -9.07
N SER A 2 -3.31 -4.92 -10.03
CA SER A 2 -1.92 -4.43 -10.05
C SER A 2 -1.79 -3.01 -10.61
N LEU A 3 -2.59 -2.64 -11.60
CA LEU A 3 -2.58 -1.30 -12.21
C LEU A 3 -3.09 -0.23 -11.23
N ASP A 4 -4.17 -0.51 -10.55
CA ASP A 4 -4.78 0.39 -9.57
C ASP A 4 -3.84 0.65 -8.37
N ARG A 5 -3.14 -0.40 -7.89
CA ARG A 5 -2.13 -0.27 -6.85
C ARG A 5 -0.95 0.61 -7.31
N ARG A 6 -0.46 0.41 -8.54
CA ARG A 6 0.63 1.21 -9.10
C ARG A 6 0.23 2.67 -9.29
N GLN A 7 -0.98 2.94 -9.76
CA GLN A 7 -1.49 4.31 -9.89
C GLN A 7 -1.58 5.00 -8.52
N ARG A 8 -2.11 4.33 -7.51
CA ARG A 8 -2.17 4.87 -6.14
C ARG A 8 -0.78 5.20 -5.60
N GLN A 9 0.16 4.27 -5.74
CA GLN A 9 1.55 4.46 -5.36
C GLN A 9 2.19 5.66 -6.06
N MET A 10 1.96 5.80 -7.37
CA MET A 10 2.42 6.96 -8.16
C MET A 10 1.81 8.26 -7.66
N CYS A 11 0.52 8.29 -7.40
CA CYS A 11 -0.16 9.49 -6.89
C CYS A 11 0.35 9.91 -5.51
N ILE A 12 0.59 8.98 -4.60
CA ILE A 12 1.15 9.25 -3.27
C ILE A 12 2.57 9.80 -3.39
N ARG A 13 3.43 9.14 -4.18
CA ARG A 13 4.79 9.59 -4.47
C ARG A 13 4.82 11.00 -5.03
N ASP A 14 4.02 11.29 -6.05
CA ASP A 14 4.01 12.58 -6.73
C ASP A 14 3.55 13.71 -5.79
N ARG A 15 2.58 13.44 -4.92
CA ARG A 15 2.17 14.38 -3.88
C ARG A 15 3.26 14.62 -2.85
N ALA A 16 3.94 13.56 -2.40
CA ALA A 16 5.06 13.69 -1.47
C ALA A 16 6.20 14.52 -2.07
N LEU A 17 6.56 14.26 -3.33
CA LEU A 17 7.56 15.05 -4.06
C LEU A 17 7.10 16.51 -4.25
N GLY A 18 5.82 16.73 -4.58
CA GLY A 18 5.23 18.08 -4.69
C GLY A 18 5.31 18.87 -3.37
N LEU A 19 5.20 18.19 -2.25
CA LEU A 19 5.38 18.73 -0.91
C LEU A 19 6.88 18.85 -0.50
N LYS A 20 7.80 18.60 -1.45
CA LYS A 20 9.27 18.62 -1.22
C LYS A 20 9.76 17.61 -0.19
N MET A 21 9.04 16.52 0.01
CA MET A 21 9.49 15.40 0.85
C MET A 21 10.58 14.60 0.12
N LYS A 22 11.53 14.06 0.88
CA LYS A 22 12.48 13.07 0.36
C LYS A 22 11.80 11.71 0.36
N VAL A 23 11.65 11.10 -0.83
CA VAL A 23 11.00 9.81 -0.96
C VAL A 23 12.05 8.70 -1.09
N LEU A 24 12.05 7.79 -0.13
CA LEU A 24 12.80 6.54 -0.14
C LEU A 24 11.89 5.41 -0.62
N ALA A 25 12.44 4.46 -1.36
CA ALA A 25 11.69 3.30 -1.82
C ALA A 25 12.50 2.02 -1.62
N TYR A 26 11.86 1.05 -0.95
CA TYR A 26 12.32 -0.33 -0.89
C TYR A 26 11.34 -1.20 -1.69
N ASP A 27 11.85 -1.85 -2.72
CA ASP A 27 11.16 -2.86 -3.52
C ASP A 27 12.24 -3.76 -4.14
N PRO A 28 12.19 -5.09 -3.91
CA PRO A 28 13.18 -6.01 -4.46
C PRO A 28 13.31 -5.97 -6.00
N PHE A 29 12.26 -5.52 -6.68
CA PHE A 29 12.21 -5.44 -8.14
C PHE A 29 12.50 -4.04 -8.70
N LEU A 30 12.74 -3.05 -7.85
CA LEU A 30 13.06 -1.70 -8.27
C LEU A 30 14.51 -1.61 -8.73
N THR A 31 14.74 -1.25 -10.00
CA THR A 31 16.08 -0.96 -10.52
C THR A 31 16.49 0.48 -10.21
N GLU A 32 17.80 0.76 -10.21
CA GLU A 32 18.31 2.13 -10.00
C GLU A 32 17.81 3.10 -11.09
N GLU A 33 17.80 2.65 -12.35
CA GLU A 33 17.29 3.44 -13.47
C GLU A 33 15.82 3.83 -13.25
N LYS A 34 14.99 2.87 -12.82
CA LYS A 34 13.58 3.11 -12.56
C LYS A 34 13.38 4.03 -11.35
N ALA A 35 14.21 3.91 -10.33
CA ALA A 35 14.18 4.80 -9.17
C ALA A 35 14.49 6.25 -9.55
N LEU A 36 15.49 6.47 -10.41
CA LEU A 36 15.81 7.79 -10.96
C LEU A 36 14.66 8.38 -11.77
N GLU A 37 14.07 7.59 -12.67
CA GLU A 37 12.90 8.00 -13.46
C GLU A 37 11.72 8.40 -12.56
N LEU A 38 11.51 7.64 -11.50
CA LEU A 38 10.47 7.87 -10.51
C LEU A 38 10.80 9.00 -9.52
N LYS A 39 12.00 9.56 -9.58
CA LYS A 39 12.53 10.60 -8.66
C LYS A 39 12.48 10.17 -7.19
N VAL A 40 12.74 8.89 -6.93
CA VAL A 40 12.85 8.32 -5.58
C VAL A 40 14.26 7.81 -5.34
N LYS A 41 14.69 7.74 -4.09
CA LYS A 41 15.94 7.08 -3.74
C LYS A 41 15.63 5.62 -3.40
N LYS A 42 16.17 4.68 -4.18
CA LYS A 42 16.18 3.27 -3.82
C LYS A 42 17.01 3.06 -2.56
N THR A 43 16.59 2.18 -1.69
CA THR A 43 17.28 1.88 -0.42
C THR A 43 16.99 0.47 0.04
N GLU A 44 17.81 -0.08 0.91
CA GLU A 44 17.55 -1.33 1.60
C GLU A 44 16.51 -1.14 2.71
N PHE A 45 15.86 -2.22 3.14
CA PHE A 45 14.76 -2.15 4.10
C PHE A 45 15.20 -1.56 5.44
N ASP A 46 16.34 -1.98 5.97
CA ASP A 46 16.86 -1.47 7.24
C ASP A 46 17.22 0.03 7.17
N ASP A 47 17.77 0.49 6.04
CA ASP A 47 18.05 1.90 5.81
C ASP A 47 16.78 2.73 5.69
N LEU A 48 15.72 2.15 5.09
CA LEU A 48 14.41 2.79 5.03
C LEU A 48 13.85 2.98 6.44
N LEU A 49 13.89 1.94 7.28
CA LEU A 49 13.41 2.01 8.66
C LEU A 49 14.13 3.10 9.47
N THR A 50 15.45 3.11 9.41
CA THR A 50 16.30 4.03 10.20
C THR A 50 16.23 5.49 9.72
N SER A 51 15.86 5.72 8.46
CA SER A 51 15.92 7.05 7.84
C SER A 51 14.56 7.72 7.68
N SER A 52 13.45 6.97 7.77
CA SER A 52 12.12 7.50 7.46
C SER A 52 11.45 8.16 8.67
N ASP A 53 10.75 9.25 8.42
CA ASP A 53 9.85 9.91 9.38
C ASP A 53 8.42 9.38 9.24
N ILE A 54 8.05 8.93 8.03
CA ILE A 54 6.76 8.32 7.71
C ILE A 54 7.02 7.10 6.85
N ILE A 55 6.43 5.96 7.18
CA ILE A 55 6.50 4.71 6.41
C ILE A 55 5.10 4.37 5.92
N THR A 56 4.95 4.16 4.62
CA THR A 56 3.69 3.73 3.99
C THR A 56 3.88 2.40 3.26
N LEU A 57 2.96 1.47 3.49
CA LEU A 57 3.03 0.12 2.95
C LEU A 57 2.23 -0.01 1.65
N HIS A 58 2.81 -0.68 0.65
CA HIS A 58 2.23 -0.91 -0.67
C HIS A 58 2.52 -2.32 -1.22
N VAL A 59 2.85 -3.25 -0.35
CA VAL A 59 3.17 -4.65 -0.71
C VAL A 59 1.94 -5.55 -0.59
N PRO A 60 1.88 -6.69 -1.32
CA PRO A 60 0.88 -7.72 -1.06
C PRO A 60 1.20 -8.42 0.26
N MET A 61 0.19 -9.06 0.87
CA MET A 61 0.38 -9.99 1.97
C MET A 61 0.90 -11.32 1.42
N THR A 62 2.02 -11.77 1.91
CA THR A 62 2.69 -13.04 1.58
C THR A 62 3.45 -13.51 2.83
N ASP A 63 3.93 -14.75 2.86
CA ASP A 63 4.76 -15.28 3.94
C ASP A 63 6.01 -14.41 4.22
N GLN A 64 6.52 -13.72 3.20
CA GLN A 64 7.70 -12.84 3.32
C GLN A 64 7.37 -11.44 3.83
N THR A 65 6.12 -11.01 3.68
CA THR A 65 5.67 -9.66 4.07
C THR A 65 4.76 -9.67 5.29
N GLU A 66 4.38 -10.84 5.76
CA GLU A 66 3.65 -10.99 7.02
C GLU A 66 4.43 -10.36 8.16
N ASN A 67 3.75 -9.47 8.90
CA ASN A 67 4.37 -8.73 9.99
C ASN A 67 5.71 -8.06 9.62
N ILE A 68 5.83 -7.55 8.39
CA ILE A 68 7.05 -6.84 7.98
C ILE A 68 7.32 -5.61 8.86
N ILE A 69 6.27 -5.01 9.40
CA ILE A 69 6.34 -4.03 10.49
C ILE A 69 5.98 -4.76 11.79
N ASN A 70 6.99 -5.08 12.57
CA ASN A 70 6.91 -5.81 13.84
C ASN A 70 7.76 -5.11 14.90
N GLU A 71 7.88 -5.72 16.09
CA GLU A 71 8.64 -5.16 17.20
C GLU A 71 10.10 -4.83 16.83
N ASP A 72 10.77 -5.72 16.08
CA ASP A 72 12.18 -5.54 15.72
C ASP A 72 12.38 -4.48 14.64
N SER A 73 11.47 -4.40 13.66
CA SER A 73 11.50 -3.33 12.66
C SER A 73 11.18 -1.97 13.28
N LEU A 74 10.21 -1.91 14.21
CA LEU A 74 9.87 -0.67 14.92
C LEU A 74 11.00 -0.17 15.81
N LYS A 75 11.76 -1.06 16.47
CA LYS A 75 12.96 -0.66 17.21
C LYS A 75 14.00 0.06 16.37
N LYS A 76 14.15 -0.35 15.10
CA LYS A 76 15.09 0.28 14.16
C LYS A 76 14.62 1.65 13.66
N CYS A 77 13.31 1.91 13.68
CA CYS A 77 12.76 3.18 13.22
C CYS A 77 13.23 4.37 14.08
N LYS A 78 13.11 5.56 13.51
CA LYS A 78 13.28 6.80 14.28
C LYS A 78 12.22 6.90 15.38
N ASP A 79 12.57 7.58 16.47
CA ASP A 79 11.59 7.98 17.47
C ASP A 79 10.60 8.98 16.84
N GLY A 80 9.31 8.76 17.11
CA GLY A 80 8.25 9.58 16.53
C GLY A 80 7.88 9.22 15.08
N VAL A 81 8.34 8.08 14.56
CA VAL A 81 7.92 7.60 13.22
C VAL A 81 6.40 7.48 13.12
N ARG A 82 5.86 7.64 11.90
CA ARG A 82 4.44 7.41 11.60
C ARG A 82 4.30 6.26 10.64
N ILE A 83 3.30 5.40 10.88
CA ILE A 83 3.04 4.20 10.07
C ILE A 83 1.70 4.35 9.35
N VAL A 84 1.69 4.10 8.04
CA VAL A 84 0.49 4.13 7.21
C VAL A 84 0.30 2.78 6.54
N ASN A 85 -0.80 2.10 6.81
CA ASN A 85 -1.16 0.85 6.15
C ASN A 85 -2.54 0.95 5.50
N CYS A 86 -2.55 1.20 4.19
CA CYS A 86 -3.72 1.11 3.32
C CYS A 86 -3.53 0.00 2.26
N ALA A 87 -2.70 -1.01 2.56
CA ALA A 87 -2.38 -2.08 1.63
C ALA A 87 -3.12 -3.36 1.95
N ARG A 88 -2.74 -4.06 3.01
CA ARG A 88 -3.36 -5.32 3.47
C ARG A 88 -3.22 -5.46 4.98
N GLY A 89 -4.22 -6.10 5.60
CA GLY A 89 -4.10 -6.60 6.98
C GLY A 89 -2.98 -7.65 7.08
N GLY A 90 -2.42 -7.86 8.27
CA GLY A 90 -1.33 -8.78 8.51
C GLY A 90 0.06 -8.31 8.10
N LEU A 91 0.20 -7.15 7.43
CA LEU A 91 1.51 -6.56 7.14
C LEU A 91 2.15 -5.91 8.37
N VAL A 92 1.36 -5.54 9.34
CA VAL A 92 1.77 -4.90 10.59
C VAL A 92 1.34 -5.79 11.74
N ASP A 93 2.26 -6.11 12.63
CA ASP A 93 1.92 -6.68 13.94
C ASP A 93 1.18 -5.61 14.75
N GLU A 94 -0.14 -5.73 14.80
CA GLU A 94 -1.01 -4.75 15.44
C GLU A 94 -0.67 -4.58 16.93
N LYS A 95 -0.31 -5.67 17.62
CA LYS A 95 0.05 -5.63 19.04
C LYS A 95 1.38 -4.93 19.27
N ALA A 96 2.36 -5.16 18.41
CA ALA A 96 3.64 -4.47 18.47
C ALA A 96 3.44 -2.97 18.15
N LEU A 97 2.66 -2.64 17.12
CA LEU A 97 2.38 -1.25 16.78
C LEU A 97 1.70 -0.52 17.94
N LYS A 98 0.67 -1.11 18.55
CA LYS A 98 0.00 -0.53 19.71
C LYS A 98 0.96 -0.22 20.85
N ARG A 99 1.78 -1.20 21.28
CA ARG A 99 2.78 -0.99 22.34
C ARG A 99 3.74 0.15 22.01
N ASN A 100 4.18 0.24 20.76
CA ASN A 100 5.12 1.27 20.32
C ASN A 100 4.47 2.67 20.17
N ILE A 101 3.16 2.75 20.01
CA ILE A 101 2.41 4.01 20.12
C ILE A 101 2.31 4.40 21.60
N GLU A 102 1.88 3.50 22.47
CA GLU A 102 1.71 3.75 23.91
C GLU A 102 3.01 4.17 24.60
N ASN A 103 4.17 3.70 24.15
CA ASN A 103 5.48 4.08 24.70
C ASN A 103 6.11 5.30 23.99
N GLY A 104 5.45 5.88 22.98
CA GLY A 104 5.89 7.07 22.26
C GLY A 104 6.95 6.85 21.18
N LYS A 105 7.34 5.61 20.89
CA LYS A 105 8.25 5.28 19.78
C LYS A 105 7.62 5.61 18.43
N VAL A 106 6.34 5.29 18.26
CA VAL A 106 5.51 5.62 17.12
C VAL A 106 4.60 6.79 17.50
N SER A 107 4.67 7.91 16.80
CA SER A 107 3.89 9.10 17.11
C SER A 107 2.47 9.07 16.55
N GLY A 108 2.14 8.10 15.71
CA GLY A 108 0.80 7.90 15.17
C GLY A 108 0.77 6.91 14.03
N ALA A 109 -0.44 6.42 13.74
CA ALA A 109 -0.66 5.51 12.63
C ALA A 109 -1.96 5.82 11.87
N ALA A 110 -2.02 5.41 10.60
CA ALA A 110 -3.24 5.40 9.80
C ALA A 110 -3.46 3.99 9.25
N ILE A 111 -4.54 3.35 9.63
CA ILE A 111 -4.86 1.95 9.36
C ILE A 111 -6.20 1.88 8.63
N ASP A 112 -6.16 1.45 7.37
CA ASP A 112 -7.34 1.25 6.52
C ASP A 112 -7.68 -0.25 6.36
N VAL A 113 -6.80 -1.14 6.81
CA VAL A 113 -6.88 -2.58 6.62
C VAL A 113 -6.50 -3.31 7.91
N PHE A 114 -7.18 -4.39 8.23
CA PHE A 114 -7.07 -5.11 9.50
C PHE A 114 -6.82 -6.60 9.27
N GLU A 115 -6.32 -7.31 10.27
CA GLU A 115 -6.13 -8.77 10.21
C GLU A 115 -7.46 -9.51 9.99
N VAL A 116 -8.55 -9.00 10.58
CA VAL A 116 -9.90 -9.52 10.41
C VAL A 116 -10.79 -8.42 9.85
N GLU A 117 -11.41 -8.68 8.71
CA GLU A 117 -12.33 -7.76 8.04
C GLU A 117 -13.69 -8.43 7.77
N PRO A 118 -14.80 -7.70 7.93
CA PRO A 118 -14.91 -6.32 8.38
C PRO A 118 -14.50 -6.15 9.85
N ALA A 119 -13.73 -5.11 10.16
CA ALA A 119 -13.28 -4.82 11.52
C ALA A 119 -14.42 -4.21 12.34
N THR A 120 -15.11 -5.04 13.11
CA THR A 120 -16.10 -4.59 14.08
C THR A 120 -15.47 -4.22 15.42
N GLU A 121 -14.31 -4.79 15.71
CA GLU A 121 -13.49 -4.55 16.89
C GLU A 121 -12.03 -4.43 16.47
N SER A 122 -11.29 -3.52 17.08
CA SER A 122 -9.84 -3.40 16.89
C SER A 122 -9.20 -2.82 18.13
N ILE A 123 -7.97 -3.25 18.41
CA ILE A 123 -7.15 -2.72 19.51
C ILE A 123 -6.77 -1.25 19.31
N PHE A 124 -6.98 -0.70 18.14
CA PHE A 124 -6.71 0.70 17.79
C PHE A 124 -7.91 1.62 17.99
N PHE A 125 -9.12 1.08 18.13
CA PHE A 125 -10.31 1.91 18.27
C PHE A 125 -10.28 2.70 19.59
N GLY A 126 -10.47 4.02 19.48
CA GLY A 126 -10.43 4.93 20.61
C GLY A 126 -9.03 5.44 20.97
N MET A 127 -7.99 5.11 20.20
CA MET A 127 -6.66 5.70 20.35
C MET A 127 -6.58 7.01 19.55
N ASP A 128 -6.25 8.12 20.22
CA ASP A 128 -6.16 9.45 19.60
C ASP A 128 -5.03 9.54 18.55
N GLU A 129 -3.99 8.71 18.69
CA GLU A 129 -2.85 8.66 17.79
C GLU A 129 -3.11 7.85 16.53
N VAL A 130 -4.25 7.14 16.45
CA VAL A 130 -4.54 6.23 15.32
C VAL A 130 -5.79 6.64 14.56
N ILE A 131 -5.62 6.86 13.26
CA ILE A 131 -6.73 7.05 12.34
C ILE A 131 -7.10 5.69 11.76
N CYS A 132 -8.33 5.23 12.00
CA CYS A 132 -8.88 4.00 11.44
C CYS A 132 -9.94 4.32 10.39
N THR A 133 -9.89 3.61 9.24
CA THR A 133 -10.91 3.69 8.19
C THR A 133 -11.34 2.27 7.78
N PRO A 134 -12.60 2.07 7.31
CA PRO A 134 -13.14 0.73 7.06
C PRO A 134 -12.80 0.22 5.64
N HIS A 135 -11.52 0.10 5.31
CA HIS A 135 -11.02 -0.38 4.00
C HIS A 135 -11.59 0.46 2.83
N LEU A 136 -11.42 1.77 2.92
CA LEU A 136 -11.98 2.73 1.95
C LEU A 136 -11.28 2.74 0.59
N GLY A 137 -10.10 2.17 0.49
CA GLY A 137 -9.25 2.28 -0.71
C GLY A 137 -9.89 1.79 -2.02
N ALA A 138 -10.92 0.93 -1.95
CA ALA A 138 -11.70 0.46 -3.10
C ALA A 138 -13.21 0.56 -2.87
N SER A 139 -13.65 1.18 -1.78
CA SER A 139 -15.05 1.22 -1.32
C SER A 139 -15.70 2.60 -1.44
N THR A 140 -14.99 3.59 -2.01
CA THR A 140 -15.60 4.87 -2.33
C THR A 140 -16.55 4.73 -3.52
N LEU A 141 -17.62 5.54 -3.58
CA LEU A 141 -18.54 5.55 -4.71
C LEU A 141 -17.81 5.73 -6.05
N GLU A 142 -16.86 6.66 -6.10
CA GLU A 142 -16.03 6.91 -7.28
C GLU A 142 -15.20 5.68 -7.70
N ALA A 143 -14.61 4.95 -6.74
CA ALA A 143 -13.84 3.74 -7.03
C ALA A 143 -14.76 2.63 -7.56
N GLN A 144 -15.94 2.46 -6.98
CA GLN A 144 -16.93 1.46 -7.43
C GLN A 144 -17.45 1.77 -8.84
N GLU A 145 -17.77 3.02 -9.14
CA GLU A 145 -18.18 3.45 -10.48
C GLU A 145 -17.09 3.22 -11.52
N ASN A 146 -15.85 3.62 -11.21
CA ASN A 146 -14.70 3.42 -12.10
C ASN A 146 -14.41 1.94 -12.37
N VAL A 147 -14.50 1.09 -11.34
CA VAL A 147 -14.32 -0.36 -11.50
C VAL A 147 -15.44 -0.96 -12.34
N ALA A 148 -16.69 -0.55 -12.12
CA ALA A 148 -17.82 -1.03 -12.90
C ALA A 148 -17.68 -0.67 -14.39
N LEU A 149 -17.29 0.57 -14.70
CA LEU A 149 -17.04 1.00 -16.08
C LEU A 149 -15.89 0.22 -16.72
N GLN A 150 -14.76 0.06 -16.03
CA GLN A 150 -13.62 -0.70 -16.53
C GLN A 150 -13.97 -2.17 -16.82
N VAL A 151 -14.74 -2.81 -15.95
CA VAL A 151 -15.19 -4.20 -16.16
C VAL A 151 -16.12 -4.28 -17.36
N ALA A 152 -17.07 -3.33 -17.50
CA ALA A 152 -17.97 -3.28 -18.63
C ALA A 152 -17.22 -3.11 -19.97
N ASP A 153 -16.23 -2.21 -20.01
CA ASP A 153 -15.38 -1.99 -21.19
C ASP A 153 -14.59 -3.25 -21.55
N GLN A 154 -13.93 -3.89 -20.58
CA GLN A 154 -13.15 -5.11 -20.78
C GLN A 154 -14.03 -6.28 -21.26
N MET A 155 -15.23 -6.42 -20.70
CA MET A 155 -16.17 -7.44 -21.16
C MET A 155 -16.66 -7.15 -22.59
N SER A 156 -16.96 -5.90 -22.92
CA SER A 156 -17.34 -5.47 -24.25
C SER A 156 -16.24 -5.75 -25.27
N ASP A 157 -15.01 -5.38 -24.96
CA ASP A 157 -13.84 -5.66 -25.79
C ASP A 157 -13.66 -7.15 -26.05
N PHE A 158 -13.77 -7.96 -25.00
CA PHE A 158 -13.70 -9.41 -25.14
C PHE A 158 -14.78 -9.99 -26.03
N LEU A 159 -16.03 -9.57 -25.85
CA LEU A 159 -17.17 -10.07 -26.61
C LEU A 159 -17.16 -9.62 -28.09
N ILE A 160 -16.65 -8.42 -28.37
CA ILE A 160 -16.64 -7.84 -29.72
C ILE A 160 -15.40 -8.24 -30.50
N THR A 161 -14.23 -8.23 -29.84
CA THR A 161 -12.93 -8.35 -30.52
C THR A 161 -12.15 -9.60 -30.13
N GLY A 162 -12.58 -10.33 -29.08
CA GLY A 162 -11.80 -11.42 -28.49
C GLY A 162 -10.61 -10.95 -27.65
N ALA A 163 -10.39 -9.65 -27.52
CA ALA A 163 -9.26 -9.11 -26.72
C ALA A 163 -9.41 -9.45 -25.25
N VAL A 164 -8.33 -9.95 -24.64
CA VAL A 164 -8.28 -10.30 -23.22
C VAL A 164 -7.38 -9.31 -22.50
N THR A 165 -7.95 -8.52 -21.60
CA THR A 165 -7.23 -7.51 -20.83
C THR A 165 -7.45 -7.74 -19.34
N ASN A 166 -6.36 -7.80 -18.56
CA ASN A 166 -6.40 -7.96 -17.09
C ASN A 166 -7.14 -9.21 -16.59
N ALA A 167 -7.27 -10.27 -17.38
CA ALA A 167 -7.83 -11.53 -16.93
C ALA A 167 -6.92 -12.21 -15.87
N ILE A 168 -7.53 -12.87 -14.89
CA ILE A 168 -6.79 -13.59 -13.84
C ILE A 168 -6.31 -14.96 -14.32
N ASN A 169 -7.10 -15.58 -15.19
CA ASN A 169 -6.95 -16.97 -15.63
C ASN A 169 -6.50 -17.11 -17.08
N MET A 170 -6.24 -16.00 -17.77
CA MET A 170 -5.78 -15.99 -19.17
C MET A 170 -4.70 -14.94 -19.38
N PRO A 171 -3.72 -15.18 -20.28
CA PRO A 171 -2.79 -14.14 -20.67
C PRO A 171 -3.50 -13.01 -21.41
N SER A 172 -2.95 -11.79 -21.33
CA SER A 172 -3.48 -10.66 -22.11
C SER A 172 -3.28 -10.92 -23.60
N ILE A 173 -4.34 -10.75 -24.39
CA ILE A 173 -4.37 -10.94 -25.85
C ILE A 173 -4.88 -9.63 -26.47
N SER A 174 -4.09 -9.03 -27.35
CA SER A 174 -4.51 -7.83 -28.08
C SER A 174 -5.54 -8.15 -29.17
N ALA A 175 -6.43 -7.21 -29.49
CA ALA A 175 -7.40 -7.35 -30.57
C ALA A 175 -6.76 -7.62 -31.96
N SER A 176 -5.48 -7.26 -32.14
CA SER A 176 -4.72 -7.55 -33.37
C SER A 176 -4.14 -8.96 -33.43
N ALA A 177 -4.22 -9.73 -32.33
CA ALA A 177 -3.71 -11.09 -32.23
C ALA A 177 -4.83 -12.17 -32.27
N VAL A 178 -6.09 -11.72 -32.36
CA VAL A 178 -7.28 -12.53 -32.58
C VAL A 178 -7.70 -12.44 -34.04
#